data_8c93c2f5027cfd4f9a90987ada2bd9c5
#
_entry.id   8c93c2f5027cfd4f9a90987ada2bd9c5
#
_cell.length_a   1.000
_cell.length_b   1.000
_cell.length_c   1.000
_cell.angle_alpha   90.00
_cell.angle_beta   90.00
_cell.angle_gamma   90.00
#
_symmetry.space_group_name_H-M   'P 1'
#
loop_
_entity.id
_entity.type
_entity.pdbx_description
1 polymer ?
#
loop_
_entity_poly.entity_id
_entity_poly.type
_entity_poly.pdbx_seq_one_letter_code
_entity_poly.pdbx_strand_id
1 'polypeptide(L)'
;MAQNDRYNEETISQAINTKWAGKTVHFAKETDSTNSWIKRLAKEGAEHGTLAVAEFQSAGRGRFDRKWEAPEGSSIMMTLLLRPEFSPQYASMLTLVMGLAVAQAVEELGFEVSIKWPNDVVISRKKICGILTEMGTNGVKINYVLIGVGINVNFKEFPEEMQDKATSLILESGQEYDRNQVISLVM
;
A
#
# COMPACT_ATOMS: atom_id res chain seq x y z
N MET A 1 -23.58 12.11 8.05
CA MET A 1 -22.81 11.92 9.29
C MET A 1 -21.55 11.19 8.87
N ALA A 2 -20.38 11.79 9.02
CA ALA A 2 -19.13 11.13 8.72
C ALA A 2 -19.05 9.85 9.55
N GLN A 3 -19.02 8.72 8.89
CA GLN A 3 -18.72 7.44 9.52
C GLN A 3 -17.31 7.60 10.08
N ASN A 4 -17.22 7.59 11.41
CA ASN A 4 -15.96 7.80 12.13
C ASN A 4 -15.02 6.66 11.67
N ASP A 5 -14.15 6.97 10.71
CA ASP A 5 -13.18 6.02 10.15
C ASP A 5 -12.25 5.59 11.30
N ARG A 6 -12.65 4.53 11.99
CA ARG A 6 -11.83 3.91 13.04
C ARG A 6 -10.68 3.18 12.39
N TYR A 7 -9.75 3.93 11.85
CA TYR A 7 -8.56 3.41 11.17
C TYR A 7 -7.46 3.19 12.20
N ASN A 8 -7.34 1.95 12.66
CA ASN A 8 -6.37 1.53 13.66
C ASN A 8 -6.05 0.04 13.53
N GLU A 9 -5.13 -0.46 14.33
CA GLU A 9 -4.66 -1.85 14.30
C GLU A 9 -5.81 -2.86 14.45
N GLU A 10 -6.72 -2.61 15.38
CA GLU A 10 -7.83 -3.51 15.68
C GLU A 10 -8.80 -3.61 14.49
N THR A 11 -9.25 -2.46 13.96
CA THR A 11 -10.22 -2.43 12.86
C THR A 11 -9.64 -2.94 11.55
N ILE A 12 -8.36 -2.68 11.28
CA ILE A 12 -7.65 -3.24 10.11
C ILE A 12 -7.55 -4.77 10.26
N SER A 13 -7.12 -5.26 11.42
CA SER A 13 -6.99 -6.70 11.68
C SER A 13 -8.31 -7.43 11.57
N GLN A 14 -9.42 -6.83 12.04
CA GLN A 14 -10.77 -7.40 11.94
C GLN A 14 -11.29 -7.43 10.50
N ALA A 15 -10.92 -6.46 9.67
CA ALA A 15 -11.35 -6.39 8.29
C ALA A 15 -10.64 -7.43 7.40
N ILE A 16 -9.39 -7.77 7.70
CA ILE A 16 -8.58 -8.71 6.91
C ILE A 16 -9.01 -10.16 7.17
N ASN A 17 -9.53 -10.82 6.12
CA ASN A 17 -9.94 -12.23 6.20
C ASN A 17 -9.11 -13.10 5.24
N THR A 18 -7.84 -13.31 5.55
CA THR A 18 -6.91 -14.08 4.73
C THR A 18 -6.29 -15.24 5.52
N LYS A 19 -5.61 -16.16 4.82
CA LYS A 19 -4.92 -17.30 5.47
C LYS A 19 -3.59 -16.88 6.09
N TRP A 20 -2.88 -15.91 5.51
CA TRP A 20 -1.51 -15.56 5.89
C TRP A 20 -1.19 -14.05 5.79
N ALA A 21 -1.61 -13.34 4.72
CA ALA A 21 -1.32 -11.93 4.53
C ALA A 21 -2.05 -11.06 5.56
N GLY A 22 -1.35 -10.16 6.25
CA GLY A 22 -1.97 -9.29 7.24
C GLY A 22 -2.47 -9.98 8.52
N LYS A 23 -2.01 -11.20 8.84
CA LYS A 23 -2.35 -11.87 10.13
C LYS A 23 -1.78 -11.14 11.33
N THR A 24 -0.62 -10.54 11.17
CA THR A 24 -0.03 -9.62 12.14
C THR A 24 -0.05 -8.23 11.52
N VAL A 25 -0.81 -7.32 12.10
CA VAL A 25 -0.89 -5.91 11.71
C VAL A 25 -0.18 -5.07 12.74
N HIS A 26 0.62 -4.12 12.29
CA HIS A 26 1.16 -3.03 13.10
C HIS A 26 0.63 -1.72 12.55
N PHE A 27 0.05 -0.90 13.40
CA PHE A 27 -0.45 0.42 13.04
C PHE A 27 0.31 1.53 13.77
N ALA A 28 0.65 2.59 13.06
CA ALA A 28 1.22 3.80 13.62
C ALA A 28 0.46 5.04 13.13
N LYS A 29 0.19 5.99 14.04
CA LYS A 29 -0.34 7.30 13.64
C LYS A 29 0.65 8.06 12.78
N GLU A 30 1.96 7.95 13.09
CA GLU A 30 3.04 8.54 12.32
C GLU A 30 4.26 7.63 12.31
N THR A 31 4.93 7.55 11.16
CA THR A 31 6.23 6.91 10.99
C THR A 31 7.05 7.65 9.92
N ASP A 32 8.35 7.36 9.83
CA ASP A 32 9.19 7.83 8.73
C ASP A 32 8.67 7.32 7.37
N SER A 33 8.59 6.00 7.22
CA SER A 33 7.86 5.33 6.14
C SER A 33 7.53 3.89 6.54
N THR A 34 6.43 3.35 6.04
CA THR A 34 6.04 1.97 6.33
C THR A 34 7.09 0.96 5.85
N ASN A 35 7.77 1.21 4.73
CA ASN A 35 8.89 0.39 4.26
C ASN A 35 10.09 0.42 5.23
N SER A 36 10.46 1.60 5.73
CA SER A 36 11.57 1.73 6.69
C SER A 36 11.22 1.09 8.02
N TRP A 37 9.98 1.26 8.47
CA TRP A 37 9.50 0.67 9.71
C TRP A 37 9.45 -0.86 9.64
N ILE A 38 8.79 -1.43 8.63
CA ILE A 38 8.71 -2.90 8.48
C ILE A 38 10.10 -3.53 8.26
N LYS A 39 11.04 -2.78 7.67
CA LYS A 39 12.43 -3.22 7.53
C LYS A 39 13.11 -3.39 8.89
N ARG A 40 12.82 -2.52 9.86
CA ARG A 40 13.28 -2.66 11.25
C ARG A 40 12.67 -3.91 11.88
N LEU A 41 11.33 -4.06 11.81
CA LEU A 41 10.62 -5.23 12.30
C LEU A 41 11.10 -6.54 11.65
N ALA A 42 11.39 -6.54 10.36
CA ALA A 42 11.92 -7.71 9.66
C ALA A 42 13.28 -8.17 10.20
N LYS A 43 14.14 -7.23 10.62
CA LYS A 43 15.43 -7.52 11.26
C LYS A 43 15.27 -8.04 12.69
N GLU A 44 14.20 -7.65 13.37
CA GLU A 44 13.81 -8.10 14.70
C GLU A 44 13.07 -9.44 14.69
N GLY A 45 12.83 -10.02 13.52
CA GLY A 45 12.25 -11.36 13.37
C GLY A 45 10.76 -11.37 12.99
N ALA A 46 10.17 -10.25 12.60
CA ALA A 46 8.77 -10.23 12.14
C ALA A 46 8.53 -11.30 11.07
N GLU A 47 7.39 -11.97 11.15
CA GLU A 47 7.05 -13.13 10.34
C GLU A 47 6.58 -12.75 8.91
N HIS A 48 6.61 -13.77 8.03
CA HIS A 48 6.00 -13.68 6.70
C HIS A 48 4.52 -13.29 6.81
N GLY A 49 4.09 -12.34 5.99
CA GLY A 49 2.70 -11.85 6.00
C GLY A 49 2.43 -10.71 7.00
N THR A 50 3.43 -10.25 7.77
CA THR A 50 3.27 -9.07 8.63
C THR A 50 2.99 -7.82 7.78
N LEU A 51 1.99 -7.05 8.20
CA LEU A 51 1.56 -5.80 7.55
C LEU A 51 1.83 -4.61 8.47
N ALA A 52 2.57 -3.63 7.99
CA ALA A 52 2.70 -2.33 8.66
C ALA A 52 1.82 -1.30 7.93
N VAL A 53 1.00 -0.56 8.68
CA VAL A 53 0.10 0.48 8.17
C VAL A 53 0.35 1.77 8.94
N ALA A 54 0.37 2.90 8.25
CA ALA A 54 0.52 4.21 8.89
C ALA A 54 -0.58 5.17 8.45
N GLU A 55 -1.02 6.02 9.39
CA GLU A 55 -1.92 7.13 9.09
C GLU A 55 -1.18 8.24 8.35
N PHE A 56 0.07 8.51 8.76
CA PHE A 56 0.92 9.53 8.16
C PHE A 56 2.38 9.07 8.04
N GLN A 57 3.04 9.46 6.94
CA GLN A 57 4.47 9.24 6.72
C GLN A 57 5.21 10.56 6.60
N SER A 58 6.13 10.85 7.53
CA SER A 58 6.96 12.08 7.50
C SER A 58 8.07 12.05 6.44
N ALA A 59 8.43 10.85 5.96
CA ALA A 59 9.44 10.62 4.91
C ALA A 59 9.01 9.50 3.96
N GLY A 60 7.76 9.56 3.46
CA GLY A 60 7.21 8.60 2.52
C GLY A 60 8.02 8.53 1.23
N ARG A 61 8.29 7.31 0.74
CA ARG A 61 9.20 7.06 -0.39
C ARG A 61 8.50 6.42 -1.57
N GLY A 62 8.88 6.84 -2.76
CA GLY A 62 8.59 6.21 -4.03
C GLY A 62 9.87 5.75 -4.74
N ARG A 63 9.76 5.31 -6.00
CA ARG A 63 10.91 4.93 -6.84
C ARG A 63 11.71 6.17 -7.27
N PHE A 64 13.03 6.00 -7.46
CA PHE A 64 13.93 7.05 -7.94
C PHE A 64 13.91 8.29 -7.05
N ASP A 65 13.98 8.10 -5.73
CA ASP A 65 13.98 9.14 -4.70
C ASP A 65 12.78 10.10 -4.74
N ARG A 66 11.70 9.72 -5.43
CA ARG A 66 10.44 10.45 -5.37
C ARG A 66 9.81 10.28 -3.99
N LYS A 67 9.12 11.30 -3.54
CA LYS A 67 8.36 11.25 -2.29
C LYS A 67 6.96 10.71 -2.54
N TRP A 68 6.41 10.05 -1.52
CA TRP A 68 5.00 9.75 -1.40
C TRP A 68 4.42 10.60 -0.26
N GLU A 69 3.59 11.54 -0.59
CA GLU A 69 2.98 12.48 0.35
C GLU A 69 1.46 12.37 0.29
N ALA A 70 0.82 12.25 1.44
CA ALA A 70 -0.63 12.20 1.56
C ALA A 70 -1.05 12.79 2.90
N PRO A 71 -2.10 13.63 2.94
CA PRO A 71 -2.68 14.11 4.20
C PRO A 71 -3.23 12.96 5.04
N GLU A 72 -3.29 13.15 6.36
CA GLU A 72 -3.99 12.23 7.26
C GLU A 72 -5.44 12.01 6.79
N GLY A 73 -5.96 10.80 6.99
CA GLY A 73 -7.33 10.43 6.63
C GLY A 73 -7.58 10.21 5.14
N SER A 74 -6.60 10.47 4.28
CA SER A 74 -6.85 10.53 2.83
C SER A 74 -6.43 9.27 2.06
N SER A 75 -5.45 8.54 2.55
CA SER A 75 -4.80 7.48 1.77
C SER A 75 -4.52 6.25 2.62
N ILE A 76 -4.25 5.14 1.96
CA ILE A 76 -3.67 3.95 2.57
C ILE A 76 -2.18 3.99 2.32
N MET A 77 -1.40 3.88 3.39
CA MET A 77 0.06 3.73 3.35
C MET A 77 0.41 2.47 4.12
N MET A 78 0.76 1.41 3.41
CA MET A 78 1.03 0.12 4.01
C MET A 78 2.23 -0.57 3.37
N THR A 79 2.84 -1.51 4.09
CA THR A 79 3.90 -2.38 3.57
C THR A 79 3.71 -3.80 4.06
N LEU A 80 3.66 -4.75 3.12
CA LEU A 80 3.59 -6.18 3.38
C LEU A 80 5.00 -6.77 3.39
N LEU A 81 5.33 -7.53 4.44
CA LEU A 81 6.57 -8.29 4.59
C LEU A 81 6.41 -9.71 4.06
N LEU A 82 7.26 -10.10 3.14
CA LEU A 82 7.35 -11.46 2.64
C LEU A 82 8.73 -12.08 2.93
N ARG A 83 8.75 -13.41 3.15
CA ARG A 83 9.98 -14.21 3.24
C ARG A 83 9.90 -15.36 2.22
N PRO A 84 10.08 -15.05 0.93
CA PRO A 84 9.96 -16.05 -0.13
C PRO A 84 11.21 -16.92 -0.20
N GLU A 85 11.04 -18.17 -0.67
CA GLU A 85 12.13 -19.13 -0.88
C GLU A 85 12.65 -19.18 -2.32
N PHE A 86 12.09 -18.38 -3.21
CA PHE A 86 12.53 -18.32 -4.61
C PHE A 86 13.79 -17.43 -4.80
N SER A 87 14.40 -17.53 -5.99
CA SER A 87 15.61 -16.77 -6.35
C SER A 87 15.35 -15.26 -6.42
N PRO A 88 16.33 -14.41 -5.97
CA PRO A 88 16.19 -12.94 -5.96
C PRO A 88 15.79 -12.30 -7.29
N GLN A 89 16.16 -12.90 -8.42
CA GLN A 89 15.80 -12.41 -9.75
C GLN A 89 14.28 -12.31 -9.99
N TYR A 90 13.46 -13.06 -9.25
CA TYR A 90 12.01 -13.05 -9.36
C TYR A 90 11.31 -12.06 -8.42
N ALA A 91 12.05 -11.40 -7.52
CA ALA A 91 11.45 -10.50 -6.52
C ALA A 91 10.68 -9.33 -7.16
N SER A 92 11.12 -8.84 -8.33
CA SER A 92 10.43 -7.77 -9.06
C SER A 92 9.02 -8.15 -9.54
N MET A 93 8.74 -9.45 -9.74
CA MET A 93 7.41 -9.93 -10.11
C MET A 93 6.37 -9.66 -9.02
N LEU A 94 6.79 -9.60 -7.75
CA LEU A 94 5.89 -9.28 -6.64
C LEU A 94 5.29 -7.87 -6.74
N THR A 95 5.97 -6.94 -7.42
CA THR A 95 5.39 -5.62 -7.73
C THR A 95 4.17 -5.74 -8.62
N LEU A 96 4.23 -6.61 -9.64
CA LEU A 96 3.11 -6.84 -10.57
C LEU A 96 1.98 -7.62 -9.90
N VAL A 97 2.32 -8.61 -9.06
CA VAL A 97 1.31 -9.36 -8.27
C VAL A 97 0.54 -8.41 -7.36
N MET A 98 1.23 -7.53 -6.63
CA MET A 98 0.56 -6.52 -5.81
C MET A 98 -0.23 -5.51 -6.66
N GLY A 99 0.29 -5.11 -7.81
CA GLY A 99 -0.42 -4.26 -8.76
C GLY A 99 -1.73 -4.88 -9.23
N LEU A 100 -1.73 -6.19 -9.49
CA LEU A 100 -2.92 -6.95 -9.85
C LEU A 100 -3.91 -7.02 -8.67
N ALA A 101 -3.44 -7.30 -7.46
CA ALA A 101 -4.28 -7.34 -6.26
C ALA A 101 -4.98 -5.99 -6.01
N VAL A 102 -4.25 -4.87 -6.12
CA VAL A 102 -4.83 -3.53 -6.01
C VAL A 102 -5.81 -3.26 -7.15
N ALA A 103 -5.48 -3.64 -8.39
CA ALA A 103 -6.39 -3.44 -9.53
C ALA A 103 -7.70 -4.19 -9.31
N GLN A 104 -7.66 -5.48 -8.94
CA GLN A 104 -8.85 -6.28 -8.65
C GLN A 104 -9.68 -5.70 -7.50
N ALA A 105 -9.04 -5.25 -6.42
CA ALA A 105 -9.71 -4.59 -5.30
C ALA A 105 -10.48 -3.33 -5.73
N VAL A 106 -9.88 -2.52 -6.62
CA VAL A 106 -10.49 -1.29 -7.11
C VAL A 106 -11.58 -1.58 -8.16
N GLU A 107 -11.44 -2.63 -8.97
CA GLU A 107 -12.48 -3.13 -9.87
C GLU A 107 -13.71 -3.62 -9.10
N GLU A 108 -13.51 -4.30 -7.96
CA GLU A 108 -14.61 -4.74 -7.08
C GLU A 108 -15.38 -3.55 -6.46
N LEU A 109 -14.74 -2.40 -6.31
CA LEU A 109 -15.40 -1.14 -5.91
C LEU A 109 -16.11 -0.44 -7.08
N GLY A 110 -16.09 -1.00 -8.28
CA GLY A 110 -16.84 -0.53 -9.45
C GLY A 110 -16.06 0.40 -10.38
N PHE A 111 -14.73 0.47 -10.28
CA PHE A 111 -13.91 1.31 -11.16
C PHE A 111 -13.29 0.53 -12.30
N GLU A 112 -13.15 1.16 -13.45
CA GLU A 112 -12.33 0.66 -14.55
C GLU A 112 -10.87 1.11 -14.34
N VAL A 113 -9.97 0.14 -14.14
CA VAL A 113 -8.57 0.41 -13.82
C VAL A 113 -7.62 -0.23 -14.82
N SER A 114 -6.40 0.26 -14.83
CA SER A 114 -5.30 -0.31 -15.60
C SER A 114 -4.01 -0.32 -14.78
N ILE A 115 -3.16 -1.32 -15.04
CA ILE A 115 -1.81 -1.37 -14.48
C ILE A 115 -0.87 -0.64 -15.41
N LYS A 116 -0.35 0.50 -14.96
CA LYS A 116 0.72 1.22 -15.64
C LYS A 116 2.06 0.67 -15.19
N TRP A 117 2.62 -0.19 -16.05
CA TRP A 117 3.92 -0.81 -15.79
C TRP A 117 5.00 0.22 -15.46
N PRO A 118 5.90 -0.05 -14.51
CA PRO A 118 6.03 -1.32 -13.80
C PRO A 118 5.36 -1.37 -12.42
N ASN A 119 4.79 -0.29 -11.88
CA ASN A 119 4.47 -0.20 -10.45
C ASN A 119 3.32 0.75 -10.07
N ASP A 120 2.54 1.20 -11.03
CA ASP A 120 1.43 2.11 -10.76
C ASP A 120 0.09 1.47 -11.16
N VAL A 121 -0.98 1.74 -10.42
CA VAL A 121 -2.36 1.49 -10.84
C VAL A 121 -3.01 2.84 -11.15
N VAL A 122 -3.78 2.88 -12.24
CA VAL A 122 -4.35 4.13 -12.77
C VAL A 122 -5.84 3.97 -13.11
N ILE A 123 -6.60 5.06 -12.91
CA ILE A 123 -7.94 5.25 -13.44
C ILE A 123 -7.84 6.41 -14.45
N SER A 124 -8.39 6.24 -15.66
CA SER A 124 -8.38 7.28 -16.70
C SER A 124 -6.98 7.90 -16.92
N ARG A 125 -5.94 7.08 -16.84
CA ARG A 125 -4.51 7.43 -16.94
C ARG A 125 -3.93 8.19 -15.74
N LYS A 126 -4.73 8.55 -14.74
CA LYS A 126 -4.29 9.21 -13.50
C LYS A 126 -3.97 8.15 -12.43
N LYS A 127 -2.89 8.36 -11.72
CA LYS A 127 -2.40 7.41 -10.72
C LYS A 127 -3.25 7.43 -9.46
N ILE A 128 -3.75 6.26 -9.05
CA ILE A 128 -4.40 6.06 -7.75
C ILE A 128 -3.52 5.27 -6.79
N CYS A 129 -2.62 4.44 -7.30
CA CYS A 129 -1.72 3.64 -6.47
C CYS A 129 -0.30 3.63 -6.99
N GLY A 130 0.65 3.65 -6.07
CA GLY A 130 2.06 3.42 -6.31
C GLY A 130 2.60 2.30 -5.44
N ILE A 131 3.45 1.44 -6.03
CA ILE A 131 4.05 0.30 -5.35
C ILE A 131 5.56 0.44 -5.33
N LEU A 132 6.17 0.23 -4.16
CA LEU A 132 7.62 0.24 -3.96
C LEU A 132 8.07 -1.08 -3.34
N THR A 133 8.69 -1.94 -4.15
CA THR A 133 9.24 -3.20 -3.67
C THR A 133 10.73 -3.04 -3.36
N GLU A 134 11.11 -3.41 -2.14
CA GLU A 134 12.50 -3.45 -1.66
C GLU A 134 12.84 -4.86 -1.18
N MET A 135 14.10 -5.26 -1.28
CA MET A 135 14.55 -6.60 -0.91
C MET A 135 15.82 -6.52 -0.05
N GLY A 136 15.88 -7.36 0.97
CA GLY A 136 17.10 -7.65 1.70
C GLY A 136 17.61 -9.05 1.39
N THR A 137 18.93 -9.19 1.13
CA THR A 137 19.57 -10.46 0.86
C THR A 137 20.76 -10.70 1.76
N ASN A 138 21.15 -11.96 1.93
CA ASN A 138 22.42 -12.36 2.55
C ASN A 138 23.40 -12.93 1.51
N GLY A 139 23.50 -12.30 0.36
CA GLY A 139 24.28 -12.74 -0.79
C GLY A 139 23.44 -13.53 -1.80
N VAL A 140 23.15 -14.78 -1.53
CA VAL A 140 22.46 -15.69 -2.49
C VAL A 140 20.96 -15.81 -2.24
N LYS A 141 20.53 -15.69 -0.97
CA LYS A 141 19.14 -15.89 -0.56
C LYS A 141 18.45 -14.58 -0.20
N ILE A 142 17.15 -14.54 -0.44
CA ILE A 142 16.28 -13.46 0.04
C ILE A 142 16.07 -13.66 1.55
N ASN A 143 16.35 -12.61 2.33
CA ASN A 143 15.98 -12.57 3.75
C ASN A 143 14.54 -12.07 3.91
N TYR A 144 14.16 -11.08 3.12
CA TYR A 144 12.81 -10.51 3.07
C TYR A 144 12.59 -9.74 1.77
N VAL A 145 11.33 -9.61 1.39
CA VAL A 145 10.84 -8.64 0.41
C VAL A 145 9.80 -7.77 1.10
N LEU A 146 9.90 -6.48 0.91
CA LEU A 146 8.98 -5.46 1.42
C LEU A 146 8.20 -4.89 0.24
N ILE A 147 6.88 -4.96 0.29
CA ILE A 147 6.02 -4.44 -0.76
C ILE A 147 5.26 -3.26 -0.18
N GLY A 148 5.80 -2.06 -0.37
CA GLY A 148 5.14 -0.80 0.00
C GLY A 148 4.05 -0.44 -1.00
N VAL A 149 2.89 -0.06 -0.49
CA VAL A 149 1.70 0.28 -1.27
C VAL A 149 1.13 1.58 -0.75
N GLY A 150 1.00 2.57 -1.62
CA GLY A 150 0.27 3.79 -1.36
C GLY A 150 -0.96 3.86 -2.26
N ILE A 151 -2.16 4.02 -1.69
CA ILE A 151 -3.43 4.12 -2.44
C ILE A 151 -4.12 5.44 -2.06
N ASN A 152 -4.42 6.27 -3.04
CA ASN A 152 -5.20 7.49 -2.86
C ASN A 152 -6.69 7.11 -2.76
N VAL A 153 -7.23 7.11 -1.56
CA VAL A 153 -8.64 6.72 -1.31
C VAL A 153 -9.52 7.95 -1.21
N ASN A 154 -9.37 8.73 -0.15
CA ASN A 154 -10.20 9.89 0.18
C ASN A 154 -9.45 11.22 0.03
N PHE A 155 -8.46 11.27 -0.84
CA PHE A 155 -7.65 12.46 -1.12
C PHE A 155 -8.46 13.42 -2.03
N LYS A 156 -8.95 14.51 -1.46
CA LYS A 156 -9.95 15.41 -2.11
C LYS A 156 -9.34 16.43 -3.07
N GLU A 157 -8.08 16.80 -2.88
CA GLU A 157 -7.45 17.86 -3.66
C GLU A 157 -5.95 17.64 -3.81
N PHE A 158 -5.47 17.46 -5.02
CA PHE A 158 -4.05 17.36 -5.34
C PHE A 158 -3.46 18.73 -5.67
N PRO A 159 -2.16 18.98 -5.39
CA PRO A 159 -1.45 20.15 -5.90
C PRO A 159 -1.64 20.30 -7.43
N GLU A 160 -1.67 21.53 -7.93
CA GLU A 160 -1.96 21.83 -9.33
C GLU A 160 -1.12 21.03 -10.32
N GLU A 161 0.18 20.88 -10.05
CA GLU A 161 1.12 20.11 -10.85
C GLU A 161 0.87 18.60 -10.87
N MET A 162 0.00 18.09 -9.97
CA MET A 162 -0.35 16.67 -9.85
C MET A 162 -1.77 16.34 -10.34
N GLN A 163 -2.64 17.33 -10.53
CA GLN A 163 -4.06 17.11 -10.88
C GLN A 163 -4.28 16.34 -12.19
N ASP A 164 -3.36 16.48 -13.15
CA ASP A 164 -3.39 15.73 -14.42
C ASP A 164 -2.69 14.35 -14.34
N LYS A 165 -1.99 14.06 -13.24
CA LYS A 165 -1.16 12.85 -13.09
C LYS A 165 -1.67 11.89 -12.03
N ALA A 166 -2.43 12.38 -11.04
CA ALA A 166 -2.93 11.61 -9.92
C ALA A 166 -4.44 11.82 -9.73
N THR A 167 -5.08 10.82 -9.15
CA THR A 167 -6.47 10.85 -8.73
C THR A 167 -6.66 9.99 -7.48
N SER A 168 -7.89 9.96 -6.96
CA SER A 168 -8.29 9.16 -5.81
C SER A 168 -9.66 8.55 -6.04
N LEU A 169 -10.04 7.55 -5.24
CA LEU A 169 -11.36 6.94 -5.37
C LEU A 169 -12.49 7.94 -5.13
N ILE A 170 -12.32 8.87 -4.17
CA ILE A 170 -13.34 9.91 -3.92
C ILE A 170 -13.48 10.89 -5.08
N LEU A 171 -12.40 11.26 -5.76
CA LEU A 171 -12.46 12.18 -6.92
C LEU A 171 -13.14 11.54 -8.13
N GLU A 172 -12.99 10.22 -8.30
CA GLU A 172 -13.58 9.49 -9.43
C GLU A 172 -15.06 9.15 -9.20
N SER A 173 -15.51 8.97 -7.93
CA SER A 173 -16.89 8.55 -7.62
C SER A 173 -17.74 9.62 -6.94
N GLY A 174 -17.12 10.62 -6.31
CA GLY A 174 -17.79 11.60 -5.47
C GLY A 174 -18.17 11.13 -4.07
N GLN A 175 -17.78 9.91 -3.65
CA GLN A 175 -18.11 9.36 -2.34
C GLN A 175 -16.89 8.86 -1.57
N GLU A 176 -16.96 8.89 -0.24
CA GLU A 176 -15.89 8.39 0.64
C GLU A 176 -15.93 6.85 0.73
N TYR A 177 -14.75 6.25 0.87
CA TYR A 177 -14.54 4.81 1.02
C TYR A 177 -13.94 4.50 2.38
N ASP A 178 -14.37 3.39 2.99
CA ASP A 178 -13.75 2.83 4.19
C ASP A 178 -12.38 2.22 3.82
N ARG A 179 -11.30 2.81 4.36
CA ARG A 179 -9.93 2.35 4.11
C ARG A 179 -9.68 0.93 4.62
N ASN A 180 -10.36 0.50 5.70
CA ASN A 180 -10.26 -0.88 6.19
C ASN A 180 -10.81 -1.86 5.16
N GLN A 181 -11.95 -1.53 4.53
CA GLN A 181 -12.51 -2.35 3.45
C GLN A 181 -11.55 -2.43 2.26
N VAL A 182 -10.97 -1.31 1.83
CA VAL A 182 -10.02 -1.30 0.71
C VAL A 182 -8.79 -2.14 1.01
N ILE A 183 -8.22 -2.06 2.22
CA ILE A 183 -7.11 -2.94 2.65
C ILE A 183 -7.52 -4.41 2.58
N SER A 184 -8.71 -4.73 3.10
CA SER A 184 -9.23 -6.11 3.10
C SER A 184 -9.35 -6.69 1.70
N LEU A 185 -9.81 -5.90 0.72
CA LEU A 185 -9.93 -6.32 -0.67
C LEU A 185 -8.56 -6.56 -1.34
N VAL A 186 -7.53 -5.79 -0.94
CA VAL A 186 -6.17 -5.94 -1.49
C VAL A 186 -5.46 -7.16 -0.90
N MET A 187 -5.74 -7.55 0.36
CA MET A 187 -5.08 -8.65 1.08
C MET A 187 -5.71 -10.00 0.76
#